data_475b0cbf19ec1d8b773422e749fe279a
#
_entry.id   475b0cbf19ec1d8b773422e749fe279a
#
_cell.length_a   1.000
_cell.length_b   1.000
_cell.length_c   1.000
_cell.angle_alpha   90.00
_cell.angle_beta   90.00
_cell.angle_gamma   90.00
#
_symmetry.space_group_name_H-M   'P 1'
#
loop_
_entity.id
_entity.type
_entity.pdbx_description
1 polymer ?
#
loop_
_entity_poly.entity_id
_entity_poly.type
_entity_poly.pdbx_seq_one_letter_code
_entity_poly.pdbx_strand_id
1 'polypeptide(L)'
;LKNGEASEKPMEGETGLCELPYGGVYNTSNTISENMTGRLQANLHYLTPDRRHQMNATAGYEVNVSRSSAVSDETRGYFKDRGMKYMSMTGDDLSAFPLYKNWLAAGHRTLTEGKTNTLSGYLSTSYTFNDMATIGLTGRFDASNRFGSRSNEKFNPVWTMSGSWNIRRTFWGDPFAYKEDDKEDVLNDWKFRISYGYTGNMLDGQTPDLLLKLGTLDTYYGENVSYV
;
A
#
# COMPACT_ATOMS: atom_id res chain seq x y z
N LEU A 1 17.32 -12.97 -26.97
CA LEU A 1 18.08 -14.22 -27.13
C LEU A 1 17.06 -15.34 -27.07
N LYS A 2 17.02 -16.18 -28.14
CA LYS A 2 16.21 -17.38 -28.13
C LYS A 2 16.71 -18.32 -27.04
N ASN A 3 15.81 -18.83 -26.23
CA ASN A 3 16.13 -19.79 -25.19
C ASN A 3 16.97 -20.94 -25.75
N GLY A 4 18.18 -21.11 -25.26
CA GLY A 4 19.02 -22.24 -25.54
C GLY A 4 20.04 -22.08 -26.68
N GLU A 5 20.02 -20.98 -27.41
CA GLU A 5 21.15 -20.64 -28.26
C GLU A 5 22.20 -19.97 -27.37
N ALA A 6 23.23 -20.72 -27.05
CA ALA A 6 24.46 -20.16 -26.54
C ALA A 6 24.82 -19.01 -27.47
N SER A 7 25.24 -17.87 -26.94
CA SER A 7 25.99 -16.95 -27.78
C SER A 7 27.12 -17.81 -28.37
N GLU A 8 27.05 -18.05 -29.67
CA GLU A 8 28.11 -18.73 -30.37
C GLU A 8 29.42 -18.04 -30.00
N LYS A 9 30.52 -18.80 -30.06
CA LYS A 9 31.84 -18.21 -29.86
C LYS A 9 31.89 -16.88 -30.62
N PRO A 10 32.35 -15.80 -29.97
CA PRO A 10 32.58 -14.56 -30.69
C PRO A 10 33.36 -14.86 -31.96
N MET A 11 32.93 -14.30 -33.07
CA MET A 11 33.69 -14.44 -34.30
C MET A 11 35.14 -13.98 -34.05
N GLU A 12 36.07 -14.60 -34.73
CA GLU A 12 37.48 -14.23 -34.60
C GLU A 12 37.66 -12.74 -34.84
N GLY A 13 38.06 -12.00 -33.80
CA GLY A 13 38.12 -10.54 -33.78
C GLY A 13 37.05 -9.81 -32.92
N GLU A 14 35.98 -10.48 -32.48
CA GLU A 14 34.93 -9.91 -31.64
C GLU A 14 35.06 -10.29 -30.16
N THR A 15 36.20 -10.88 -29.78
CA THR A 15 36.54 -11.16 -28.39
C THR A 15 36.51 -9.90 -27.58
N GLY A 16 35.58 -9.81 -26.66
CA GLY A 16 35.39 -8.64 -25.77
C GLY A 16 34.08 -7.90 -25.95
N LEU A 17 33.35 -8.09 -27.05
CA LEU A 17 32.05 -7.51 -27.27
C LEU A 17 30.89 -8.39 -26.75
N CYS A 18 31.18 -9.64 -26.39
CA CYS A 18 30.17 -10.56 -25.90
C CYS A 18 29.99 -10.44 -24.37
N GLU A 19 28.82 -10.01 -23.94
CA GLU A 19 28.46 -9.96 -22.54
C GLU A 19 28.05 -11.32 -21.96
N LEU A 20 27.66 -12.25 -22.84
CA LEU A 20 27.23 -13.60 -22.51
C LEU A 20 28.19 -14.60 -23.13
N PRO A 21 29.09 -15.20 -22.36
CA PRO A 21 30.02 -16.15 -22.91
C PRO A 21 29.32 -17.38 -23.51
N TYR A 22 28.42 -17.99 -22.72
CA TYR A 22 27.62 -19.16 -23.12
C TYR A 22 26.35 -19.22 -22.24
N GLY A 23 25.25 -19.73 -22.81
CA GLY A 23 24.00 -19.90 -22.07
C GLY A 23 23.15 -18.62 -21.98
N GLY A 24 22.04 -18.70 -21.26
CA GLY A 24 21.09 -17.64 -21.09
C GLY A 24 21.33 -16.81 -19.82
N VAL A 25 20.51 -15.77 -19.65
CA VAL A 25 20.42 -14.99 -18.42
C VAL A 25 19.30 -15.57 -17.57
N TYR A 26 19.59 -15.81 -16.31
CA TYR A 26 18.64 -16.28 -15.33
C TYR A 26 18.45 -15.23 -14.23
N ASN A 27 17.27 -14.64 -14.19
CA ASN A 27 16.90 -13.65 -13.19
C ASN A 27 16.03 -14.30 -12.12
N THR A 28 16.47 -14.19 -10.88
CA THR A 28 15.70 -14.60 -9.71
C THR A 28 15.30 -13.40 -8.89
N SER A 29 14.05 -13.40 -8.41
CA SER A 29 13.59 -12.45 -7.42
C SER A 29 12.77 -13.20 -6.38
N ASN A 30 13.17 -13.06 -5.14
CA ASN A 30 12.44 -13.62 -4.00
C ASN A 30 12.05 -12.47 -3.07
N THR A 31 10.74 -12.34 -2.83
CA THR A 31 10.19 -11.32 -1.94
C THR A 31 9.46 -12.00 -0.81
N ILE A 32 9.85 -11.70 0.41
CA ILE A 32 9.20 -12.15 1.64
C ILE A 32 8.52 -10.92 2.25
N SER A 33 7.21 -11.04 2.49
CA SER A 33 6.42 -10.00 3.15
C SER A 33 5.78 -10.57 4.40
N GLU A 34 6.02 -9.91 5.53
CA GLU A 34 5.47 -10.26 6.83
C GLU A 34 4.59 -9.10 7.31
N ASN A 35 3.34 -9.42 7.67
CA ASN A 35 2.41 -8.44 8.22
C ASN A 35 1.91 -8.92 9.58
N MET A 36 2.02 -8.05 10.57
CA MET A 36 1.51 -8.27 11.91
C MET A 36 0.54 -7.16 12.28
N THR A 37 -0.69 -7.52 12.64
CA THR A 37 -1.72 -6.56 13.05
C THR A 37 -2.19 -6.90 14.46
N GLY A 38 -2.13 -5.91 15.33
CA GLY A 38 -2.75 -5.94 16.66
C GLY A 38 -3.88 -4.93 16.74
N ARG A 39 -5.08 -5.36 17.17
CA ARG A 39 -6.25 -4.49 17.31
C ARG A 39 -6.89 -4.66 18.69
N LEU A 40 -7.20 -3.53 19.31
CA LEU A 40 -8.03 -3.45 20.52
C LEU A 40 -9.27 -2.64 20.19
N GLN A 41 -10.46 -3.19 20.49
CA GLN A 41 -11.73 -2.53 20.18
C GLN A 41 -12.69 -2.68 21.34
N ALA A 42 -13.40 -1.61 21.66
CA ALA A 42 -14.50 -1.59 22.61
C ALA A 42 -15.79 -1.18 21.90
N ASN A 43 -16.87 -1.89 22.19
CA ASN A 43 -18.19 -1.59 21.66
C ASN A 43 -19.13 -1.30 22.85
N LEU A 44 -19.85 -0.19 22.73
CA LEU A 44 -20.89 0.20 23.67
C LEU A 44 -22.22 0.21 22.94
N HIS A 45 -23.19 -0.49 23.50
CA HIS A 45 -24.57 -0.41 23.08
C HIS A 45 -25.41 -0.04 24.30
N TYR A 46 -26.13 1.06 24.22
CA TYR A 46 -26.99 1.55 25.29
C TYR A 46 -28.38 1.82 24.74
N LEU A 47 -29.38 1.25 25.39
CA LEU A 47 -30.80 1.43 25.08
C LEU A 47 -31.54 1.75 26.37
N THR A 48 -32.28 2.85 26.41
CA THR A 48 -33.10 3.19 27.58
C THR A 48 -34.29 2.25 27.72
N PRO A 49 -34.81 2.05 28.95
CA PRO A 49 -35.98 1.20 29.20
C PRO A 49 -37.24 1.60 28.41
N ASP A 50 -37.40 2.87 28.14
CA ASP A 50 -38.48 3.46 27.32
C ASP A 50 -38.21 3.31 25.80
N ARG A 51 -37.06 2.73 25.39
CA ARG A 51 -36.61 2.54 24.02
C ARG A 51 -36.51 3.81 23.16
N ARG A 52 -36.60 4.98 23.79
CA ARG A 52 -36.55 6.26 23.07
C ARG A 52 -35.15 6.70 22.74
N HIS A 53 -34.17 6.28 23.53
CA HIS A 53 -32.77 6.67 23.34
C HIS A 53 -31.92 5.44 23.10
N GLN A 54 -31.32 5.40 21.94
CA GLN A 54 -30.37 4.34 21.55
C GLN A 54 -29.03 4.98 21.22
N MET A 55 -27.99 4.50 21.84
CA MET A 55 -26.62 4.92 21.57
C MET A 55 -25.77 3.71 21.23
N ASN A 56 -25.06 3.77 20.12
CA ASN A 56 -24.02 2.82 19.76
C ASN A 56 -22.71 3.58 19.64
N ALA A 57 -21.66 3.05 20.24
CA ALA A 57 -20.33 3.61 20.12
C ALA A 57 -19.33 2.47 19.96
N THR A 58 -18.38 2.67 19.07
CA THR A 58 -17.25 1.79 18.84
C THR A 58 -15.99 2.63 18.87
N ALA A 59 -15.05 2.28 19.74
CA ALA A 59 -13.73 2.88 19.77
C ALA A 59 -12.68 1.79 19.63
N GLY A 60 -11.64 2.08 18.90
CA GLY A 60 -10.60 1.09 18.68
C GLY A 60 -9.26 1.70 18.34
N TYR A 61 -8.27 0.86 18.51
CA TYR A 61 -6.88 1.16 18.29
C TYR A 61 -6.21 -0.01 17.57
N GLU A 62 -5.46 0.29 16.54
CA GLU A 62 -4.83 -0.69 15.67
C GLU A 62 -3.38 -0.34 15.41
N VAL A 63 -2.52 -1.35 15.55
CA VAL A 63 -1.11 -1.28 15.18
C VAL A 63 -0.85 -2.28 14.08
N ASN A 64 -0.27 -1.83 12.98
CA ASN A 64 0.15 -2.68 11.88
C ASN A 64 1.64 -2.51 11.64
N VAL A 65 2.36 -3.63 11.59
CA VAL A 65 3.78 -3.70 11.27
C VAL A 65 3.92 -4.54 10.01
N SER A 66 4.38 -3.94 8.94
CA SER A 66 4.68 -4.61 7.67
C SER A 66 6.19 -4.57 7.44
N ARG A 67 6.76 -5.73 7.15
CA ARG A 67 8.16 -5.88 6.74
C ARG A 67 8.20 -6.54 5.38
N SER A 68 9.05 -6.03 4.51
CA SER A 68 9.32 -6.65 3.21
C SER A 68 10.82 -6.77 3.02
N SER A 69 11.25 -7.94 2.55
CA SER A 69 12.63 -8.20 2.17
C SER A 69 12.61 -8.78 0.76
N ALA A 70 13.34 -8.17 -0.14
CA ALA A 70 13.46 -8.62 -1.51
C ALA A 70 14.93 -8.85 -1.87
N VAL A 71 15.20 -10.01 -2.43
CA VAL A 71 16.51 -10.37 -2.97
C VAL A 71 16.34 -10.62 -4.47
N SER A 72 17.07 -9.89 -5.28
CA SER A 72 17.12 -10.09 -6.71
C SER A 72 18.55 -10.42 -7.12
N ASP A 73 18.70 -11.39 -8.01
CA ASP A 73 19.98 -11.83 -8.51
C ASP A 73 19.87 -12.13 -10.01
N GLU A 74 20.84 -11.68 -10.78
CA GLU A 74 21.00 -12.01 -12.20
C GLU A 74 22.21 -12.90 -12.35
N THR A 75 22.00 -14.08 -12.93
CA THR A 75 23.07 -15.04 -13.22
C THR A 75 23.11 -15.28 -14.71
N ARG A 76 24.30 -15.20 -15.29
CA ARG A 76 24.57 -15.50 -16.73
C ARG A 76 25.21 -16.86 -16.90
N GLY A 77 25.05 -17.42 -18.08
CA GLY A 77 25.54 -18.77 -18.38
C GLY A 77 24.62 -19.89 -17.93
N TYR A 78 23.32 -19.65 -17.89
CA TYR A 78 22.32 -20.63 -17.48
C TYR A 78 21.87 -21.51 -18.63
N PHE A 79 21.86 -22.86 -18.43
CA PHE A 79 21.40 -23.86 -19.38
C PHE A 79 20.22 -24.65 -18.82
N LYS A 80 19.03 -24.35 -19.29
CA LYS A 80 17.82 -25.07 -18.90
C LYS A 80 17.84 -26.53 -19.35
N ASP A 81 18.25 -26.74 -20.59
CA ASP A 81 18.21 -28.07 -21.25
C ASP A 81 19.35 -29.02 -20.82
N ARG A 82 20.31 -28.50 -20.07
CA ARG A 82 21.44 -29.28 -19.54
C ARG A 82 21.35 -29.52 -18.05
N GLY A 83 20.13 -29.75 -17.56
CA GLY A 83 19.86 -30.03 -16.13
C GLY A 83 19.94 -28.81 -15.25
N MET A 84 19.53 -27.63 -15.76
CA MET A 84 19.50 -26.37 -15.01
C MET A 84 20.85 -26.00 -14.39
N LYS A 85 21.91 -26.14 -15.14
CA LYS A 85 23.28 -25.84 -14.69
C LYS A 85 23.70 -24.45 -15.12
N TYR A 86 24.65 -23.92 -14.40
CA TYR A 86 25.35 -22.69 -14.74
C TYR A 86 26.74 -23.00 -15.25
N MET A 87 27.18 -22.23 -16.24
CA MET A 87 28.56 -22.27 -16.69
C MET A 87 29.39 -21.40 -15.71
N SER A 88 30.45 -21.98 -15.21
CA SER A 88 31.47 -21.27 -14.43
C SER A 88 32.67 -21.02 -15.29
N MET A 89 33.05 -19.76 -15.44
CA MET A 89 34.29 -19.35 -16.11
C MET A 89 35.29 -18.93 -15.05
N THR A 90 36.50 -19.43 -15.17
CA THR A 90 37.59 -19.13 -14.22
C THR A 90 38.87 -18.80 -14.97
N GLY A 91 39.70 -17.94 -14.40
CA GLY A 91 41.07 -17.69 -14.85
C GLY A 91 41.19 -17.15 -16.28
N ASP A 92 41.86 -17.92 -17.12
CA ASP A 92 42.19 -17.51 -18.49
C ASP A 92 40.95 -17.32 -19.38
N ASP A 93 39.89 -18.09 -19.12
CA ASP A 93 38.62 -17.97 -19.86
C ASP A 93 37.97 -16.57 -19.68
N LEU A 94 38.08 -15.97 -18.49
CA LEU A 94 37.58 -14.63 -18.24
C LEU A 94 38.33 -13.55 -19.00
N SER A 95 39.57 -13.81 -19.36
CA SER A 95 40.38 -12.85 -20.10
C SER A 95 39.90 -12.67 -21.54
N ALA A 96 39.27 -13.70 -22.11
CA ALA A 96 38.66 -13.65 -23.43
C ALA A 96 37.36 -12.87 -23.49
N PHE A 97 36.72 -12.59 -22.32
CA PHE A 97 35.42 -11.93 -22.21
C PHE A 97 35.46 -10.74 -21.22
N PRO A 98 36.13 -9.65 -21.57
CA PRO A 98 36.30 -8.51 -20.64
C PRO A 98 34.99 -7.88 -20.23
N LEU A 99 33.96 -7.84 -21.08
CA LEU A 99 32.66 -7.33 -20.72
C LEU A 99 31.97 -8.18 -19.64
N TYR A 100 32.03 -9.50 -19.77
CA TYR A 100 31.53 -10.42 -18.76
C TYR A 100 32.31 -10.31 -17.46
N LYS A 101 33.61 -10.14 -17.51
CA LYS A 101 34.45 -9.91 -16.34
C LYS A 101 34.05 -8.62 -15.59
N ASN A 102 33.81 -7.53 -16.34
CA ASN A 102 33.35 -6.27 -15.75
C ASN A 102 31.94 -6.41 -15.16
N TRP A 103 31.08 -7.15 -15.85
CA TRP A 103 29.75 -7.43 -15.34
C TRP A 103 29.80 -8.21 -14.01
N LEU A 104 30.62 -9.26 -13.92
CA LEU A 104 30.83 -10.00 -12.68
C LEU A 104 31.35 -9.11 -11.53
N ALA A 105 32.29 -8.22 -11.86
CA ALA A 105 32.88 -7.31 -10.88
C ALA A 105 31.87 -6.26 -10.36
N ALA A 106 30.90 -5.85 -11.17
CA ALA A 106 29.88 -4.89 -10.79
C ALA A 106 28.91 -5.43 -9.72
N GLY A 107 28.71 -6.76 -9.64
CA GLY A 107 27.75 -7.39 -8.72
C GLY A 107 26.30 -7.13 -9.12
N HIS A 108 25.52 -8.20 -9.21
CA HIS A 108 24.13 -8.11 -9.71
C HIS A 108 23.09 -8.59 -8.67
N ARG A 109 23.55 -8.79 -7.45
CA ARG A 109 22.69 -9.10 -6.32
C ARG A 109 22.25 -7.81 -5.65
N THR A 110 20.93 -7.58 -5.60
CA THR A 110 20.31 -6.48 -4.88
C THR A 110 19.54 -7.01 -3.69
N LEU A 111 19.75 -6.40 -2.55
CA LEU A 111 18.98 -6.64 -1.33
C LEU A 111 18.23 -5.36 -0.99
N THR A 112 16.92 -5.48 -0.85
CA THR A 112 16.06 -4.37 -0.47
C THR A 112 15.25 -4.77 0.75
N GLU A 113 15.29 -3.94 1.79
CA GLU A 113 14.49 -4.12 2.97
C GLU A 113 13.61 -2.91 3.20
N GLY A 114 12.37 -3.16 3.55
CA GLY A 114 11.39 -2.13 3.89
C GLY A 114 10.66 -2.47 5.17
N LYS A 115 10.43 -1.47 6.03
CA LYS A 115 9.62 -1.60 7.23
C LYS A 115 8.64 -0.46 7.32
N THR A 116 7.35 -0.80 7.40
CA THR A 116 6.27 0.16 7.58
C THR A 116 5.54 -0.15 8.88
N ASN A 117 5.46 0.84 9.75
CA ASN A 117 4.67 0.79 10.97
C ASN A 117 3.52 1.78 10.80
N THR A 118 2.31 1.32 11.05
CA THR A 118 1.11 2.17 11.03
C THR A 118 0.39 2.04 12.36
N LEU A 119 -0.03 3.17 12.88
CA LEU A 119 -0.78 3.33 14.08
C LEU A 119 -2.08 4.03 13.74
N SER A 120 -3.20 3.42 14.11
CA SER A 120 -4.52 3.96 13.81
C SER A 120 -5.38 3.99 15.06
N GLY A 121 -6.14 5.06 15.24
CA GLY A 121 -7.18 5.12 16.23
C GLY A 121 -8.48 5.57 15.60
N TYR A 122 -9.60 4.99 16.02
CA TYR A 122 -10.88 5.30 15.45
C TYR A 122 -11.99 5.33 16.52
N LEU A 123 -12.96 6.20 16.26
CA LEU A 123 -14.19 6.33 17.03
C LEU A 123 -15.36 6.41 16.05
N SER A 124 -16.38 5.60 16.29
CA SER A 124 -17.65 5.70 15.58
C SER A 124 -18.76 5.71 16.62
N THR A 125 -19.61 6.69 16.58
CA THR A 125 -20.76 6.79 17.50
C THR A 125 -22.00 7.18 16.73
N SER A 126 -23.13 6.60 17.13
CA SER A 126 -24.44 6.98 16.64
C SER A 126 -25.43 7.08 17.80
N TYR A 127 -26.22 8.12 17.77
CA TYR A 127 -27.31 8.34 18.71
C TYR A 127 -28.62 8.46 17.96
N THR A 128 -29.58 7.65 18.33
CA THR A 128 -30.92 7.64 17.74
C THR A 128 -31.95 8.00 18.80
N PHE A 129 -32.78 8.96 18.48
CA PHE A 129 -33.90 9.41 19.32
C PHE A 129 -35.21 8.93 18.72
N ASN A 130 -35.94 8.12 19.49
CA ASN A 130 -37.30 7.63 19.21
C ASN A 130 -37.46 7.08 17.78
N ASP A 131 -36.37 6.55 17.17
CA ASP A 131 -36.27 6.15 15.77
C ASP A 131 -36.65 7.25 14.75
N MET A 132 -36.85 8.48 15.22
CA MET A 132 -37.16 9.62 14.39
C MET A 132 -35.93 10.30 13.85
N ALA A 133 -34.92 10.51 14.69
CA ALA A 133 -33.72 11.20 14.32
C ALA A 133 -32.47 10.42 14.76
N THR A 134 -31.47 10.36 13.90
CA THR A 134 -30.17 9.76 14.23
C THR A 134 -29.07 10.74 13.87
N ILE A 135 -28.15 10.92 14.82
CA ILE A 135 -26.90 11.66 14.60
C ILE A 135 -25.76 10.67 14.69
N GLY A 136 -24.86 10.69 13.71
CA GLY A 136 -23.67 9.86 13.68
C GLY A 136 -22.41 10.72 13.60
N LEU A 137 -21.38 10.30 14.30
CA LEU A 137 -20.05 10.88 14.26
C LEU A 137 -19.03 9.75 14.09
N THR A 138 -18.17 9.87 13.08
CA THR A 138 -17.03 9.00 12.91
C THR A 138 -15.76 9.82 12.84
N GLY A 139 -14.70 9.30 13.44
CA GLY A 139 -13.39 9.89 13.40
C GLY A 139 -12.33 8.82 13.35
N ARG A 140 -11.29 9.02 12.55
CA ARG A 140 -10.12 8.17 12.46
C ARG A 140 -8.88 9.04 12.34
N PHE A 141 -7.84 8.63 12.99
CA PHE A 141 -6.51 9.18 12.77
C PHE A 141 -5.55 8.03 12.45
N ASP A 142 -4.68 8.26 11.51
CA ASP A 142 -3.65 7.33 11.10
C ASP A 142 -2.30 8.01 11.21
N ALA A 143 -1.32 7.30 11.75
CA ALA A 143 0.07 7.71 11.83
C ALA A 143 0.94 6.61 11.24
N SER A 144 1.94 6.98 10.44
CA SER A 144 2.86 6.03 9.83
C SER A 144 4.27 6.60 9.79
N ASN A 145 5.27 5.72 9.87
CA ASN A 145 6.67 6.08 9.64
C ASN A 145 6.98 6.42 8.17
N ARG A 146 6.03 6.16 7.25
CA ARG A 146 6.12 6.62 5.85
C ARG A 146 5.78 8.10 5.68
N PHE A 147 5.10 8.69 6.66
CA PHE A 147 4.90 10.14 6.67
C PHE A 147 6.21 10.78 7.11
N GLY A 148 6.82 11.56 6.26
CA GLY A 148 8.14 12.14 6.44
C GLY A 148 8.52 12.64 7.83
N SER A 149 9.69 13.17 7.98
CA SER A 149 10.28 13.56 9.27
C SER A 149 9.57 14.75 9.96
N ARG A 150 8.74 15.51 9.22
CA ARG A 150 8.01 16.66 9.77
C ARG A 150 6.82 16.20 10.61
N SER A 151 6.77 16.62 11.85
CA SER A 151 5.79 16.19 12.85
C SER A 151 4.33 16.46 12.49
N ASN A 152 4.05 17.50 11.69
CA ASN A 152 2.68 17.90 11.34
C ASN A 152 2.02 17.02 10.25
N GLU A 153 2.80 16.22 9.53
CA GLU A 153 2.32 15.37 8.44
C GLU A 153 2.16 13.91 8.86
N LYS A 154 2.56 13.58 10.09
CA LYS A 154 2.49 12.21 10.61
C LYS A 154 1.08 11.75 10.98
N PHE A 155 0.16 12.69 11.15
CA PHE A 155 -1.22 12.41 11.55
C PHE A 155 -2.17 12.92 10.48
N ASN A 156 -2.98 12.03 9.94
CA ASN A 156 -4.02 12.38 8.98
C ASN A 156 -5.40 12.14 9.61
N PRO A 157 -6.02 13.16 10.25
CA PRO A 157 -7.33 13.01 10.81
C PRO A 157 -8.40 13.02 9.72
N VAL A 158 -9.26 12.04 9.75
CA VAL A 158 -10.45 11.91 8.91
C VAL A 158 -11.67 11.89 9.81
N TRP A 159 -12.69 12.67 9.52
CA TRP A 159 -13.90 12.66 10.31
C TRP A 159 -15.14 12.92 9.46
N THR A 160 -16.26 12.38 9.90
CA THR A 160 -17.55 12.56 9.24
C THR A 160 -18.63 12.70 10.30
N MET A 161 -19.48 13.69 10.11
CA MET A 161 -20.72 13.88 10.86
C MET A 161 -21.90 13.63 9.95
N SER A 162 -22.89 12.88 10.42
CA SER A 162 -24.09 12.55 9.66
C SER A 162 -25.34 12.79 10.51
N GLY A 163 -26.38 13.21 9.85
CA GLY A 163 -27.72 13.34 10.45
C GLY A 163 -28.74 12.64 9.55
N SER A 164 -29.68 11.95 10.14
CA SER A 164 -30.84 11.42 9.44
C SER A 164 -32.11 11.74 10.22
N TRP A 165 -33.15 12.11 9.49
CA TRP A 165 -34.44 12.43 10.06
C TRP A 165 -35.53 11.66 9.30
N ASN A 166 -36.31 10.87 10.06
CA ASN A 166 -37.47 10.17 9.54
C ASN A 166 -38.69 11.06 9.67
N ILE A 167 -39.00 11.75 8.60
CA ILE A 167 -40.11 12.75 8.56
C ILE A 167 -41.43 12.04 8.78
N ARG A 168 -41.65 10.89 8.17
CA ARG A 168 -42.86 10.13 8.28
C ARG A 168 -43.18 9.76 9.75
N ARG A 169 -42.18 9.19 10.44
CA ARG A 169 -42.36 8.77 11.82
C ARG A 169 -42.65 9.95 12.77
N THR A 170 -42.10 11.12 12.43
CA THR A 170 -42.31 12.33 13.21
C THR A 170 -43.75 12.86 13.10
N PHE A 171 -44.32 12.84 11.90
CA PHE A 171 -45.60 13.48 11.64
C PHE A 171 -46.81 12.52 11.61
N TRP A 172 -46.56 11.24 11.23
CA TRP A 172 -47.63 10.24 11.06
C TRP A 172 -47.48 9.02 11.98
N GLY A 173 -46.48 8.98 12.85
CA GLY A 173 -46.27 7.92 13.84
C GLY A 173 -45.62 6.66 13.25
N ASP A 174 -45.70 5.55 13.99
CA ASP A 174 -45.07 4.29 13.63
C ASP A 174 -45.80 3.64 12.43
N PRO A 175 -45.13 3.38 11.32
CA PRO A 175 -45.72 2.70 10.16
C PRO A 175 -46.18 1.26 10.45
N PHE A 176 -45.64 0.65 11.50
CA PHE A 176 -45.97 -0.70 11.93
C PHE A 176 -46.94 -0.74 13.11
N ALA A 177 -47.39 0.42 13.61
CA ALA A 177 -48.46 0.46 14.60
C ALA A 177 -49.77 -0.02 13.91
N TYR A 178 -50.42 -1.01 14.54
CA TYR A 178 -51.70 -1.56 14.08
C TYR A 178 -52.72 -0.42 13.85
N LYS A 179 -53.08 -0.16 12.61
CA LYS A 179 -54.16 0.71 12.24
C LYS A 179 -55.30 -0.17 11.78
N GLU A 180 -56.46 0.04 12.39
CA GLU A 180 -57.69 -0.68 12.13
C GLU A 180 -58.31 -0.35 10.74
N ASP A 181 -57.74 0.61 10.01
CA ASP A 181 -58.17 1.00 8.65
C ASP A 181 -57.18 0.48 7.61
N ASP A 182 -57.66 -0.42 6.76
CA ASP A 182 -57.01 -1.07 5.62
C ASP A 182 -56.62 -0.13 4.44
N LYS A 183 -56.22 1.11 4.72
CA LYS A 183 -55.68 1.98 3.69
C LYS A 183 -54.18 1.70 3.54
N GLU A 184 -53.80 1.03 2.46
CA GLU A 184 -52.44 0.92 2.02
C GLU A 184 -51.79 2.31 1.96
N ASP A 185 -50.95 2.60 2.93
CA ASP A 185 -50.15 3.83 2.95
C ASP A 185 -49.09 3.73 1.84
N VAL A 186 -49.29 4.42 0.73
CA VAL A 186 -48.40 4.47 -0.44
C VAL A 186 -47.00 4.97 -0.09
N LEU A 187 -46.82 5.64 1.04
CA LEU A 187 -45.57 6.23 1.52
C LEU A 187 -45.11 5.57 2.81
N ASN A 188 -44.39 4.44 2.68
CA ASN A 188 -43.96 3.67 3.85
C ASN A 188 -42.75 4.23 4.57
N ASP A 189 -41.87 4.99 3.93
CA ASP A 189 -40.67 5.56 4.54
C ASP A 189 -40.26 6.87 3.84
N TRP A 190 -40.09 7.92 4.63
CA TRP A 190 -39.59 9.20 4.13
C TRP A 190 -38.49 9.72 5.06
N LYS A 191 -37.23 9.55 4.62
CA LYS A 191 -36.05 9.91 5.36
C LYS A 191 -35.23 11.00 4.66
N PHE A 192 -34.91 12.04 5.39
CA PHE A 192 -33.92 13.03 4.99
C PHE A 192 -32.56 12.66 5.61
N ARG A 193 -31.48 12.73 4.82
CA ARG A 193 -30.12 12.46 5.30
C ARG A 193 -29.17 13.55 4.82
N ILE A 194 -28.29 13.96 5.73
CA ILE A 194 -27.21 14.90 5.44
C ILE A 194 -25.93 14.37 6.07
N SER A 195 -24.81 14.52 5.37
CA SER A 195 -23.50 14.19 5.92
C SER A 195 -22.50 15.24 5.49
N TYR A 196 -21.56 15.53 6.39
CA TYR A 196 -20.47 16.44 6.16
C TYR A 196 -19.21 15.87 6.83
N GLY A 197 -18.07 16.02 6.18
CA GLY A 197 -16.84 15.48 6.73
C GLY A 197 -15.61 15.93 5.98
N TYR A 198 -14.48 15.60 6.57
CA TYR A 198 -13.16 15.82 6.00
C TYR A 198 -12.50 14.45 5.76
N THR A 199 -12.03 14.25 4.54
CA THR A 199 -11.29 13.04 4.14
C THR A 199 -9.92 13.45 3.63
N GLY A 200 -8.88 12.81 4.14
CA GLY A 200 -7.52 12.97 3.66
C GLY A 200 -7.04 11.68 3.00
N ASN A 201 -6.32 11.78 1.89
CA ASN A 201 -5.65 10.65 1.27
C ASN A 201 -4.18 10.66 1.64
N MET A 202 -3.66 9.50 2.02
CA MET A 202 -2.22 9.29 2.11
C MET A 202 -1.66 9.12 0.70
N LEU A 203 -0.68 9.93 0.34
CA LEU A 203 0.11 9.72 -0.86
C LEU A 203 1.12 8.60 -0.56
N ASP A 204 0.85 7.41 -1.06
CA ASP A 204 1.74 6.27 -0.91
C ASP A 204 3.00 6.49 -1.75
N GLY A 205 4.17 6.44 -1.12
CA GLY A 205 5.45 6.51 -1.83
C GLY A 205 6.05 7.90 -2.06
N GLN A 206 5.42 8.95 -1.59
CA GLN A 206 6.05 10.28 -1.56
C GLN A 206 6.61 10.56 -0.18
N THR A 207 7.93 10.65 -0.08
CA THR A 207 8.57 11.22 1.10
C THR A 207 8.48 12.73 0.99
N PRO A 208 8.00 13.46 2.01
CA PRO A 208 8.04 14.91 2.04
C PRO A 208 9.46 15.48 2.24
N ASP A 209 10.45 14.63 2.20
CA ASP A 209 11.84 15.03 2.24
C ASP A 209 12.28 15.59 0.89
N LEU A 210 13.03 16.66 0.95
CA LEU A 210 13.68 17.23 -0.22
C LEU A 210 14.62 16.20 -0.85
N LEU A 211 14.20 15.56 -1.92
CA LEU A 211 15.03 14.62 -2.67
C LEU A 211 15.99 15.42 -3.54
N LEU A 212 17.21 15.56 -3.09
CA LEU A 212 18.31 16.03 -3.93
C LEU A 212 18.66 14.93 -4.93
N LYS A 213 18.24 15.10 -6.17
CA LYS A 213 18.68 14.24 -7.26
C LYS A 213 20.05 14.75 -7.73
N LEU A 214 21.09 14.04 -7.36
CA LEU A 214 22.41 14.24 -7.94
C LEU A 214 22.37 13.74 -9.40
N GLY A 215 22.30 14.63 -10.34
CA GLY A 215 22.45 14.33 -11.76
C GLY A 215 23.81 14.80 -12.24
N THR A 216 24.48 13.98 -13.04
CA THR A 216 25.57 14.43 -13.89
C THR A 216 24.95 15.19 -15.05
N LEU A 217 25.06 16.50 -15.04
CA LEU A 217 24.91 17.26 -16.27
C LEU A 217 26.23 17.07 -17.03
N ASP A 218 26.12 16.57 -18.26
CA ASP A 218 27.20 16.68 -19.24
C ASP A 218 27.40 18.18 -19.54
N THR A 219 28.05 18.85 -18.61
CA THR A 219 28.52 20.22 -18.86
C THR A 219 29.86 20.11 -19.53
N TYR A 220 30.08 21.02 -20.46
CA TYR A 220 31.33 21.19 -21.23
C TYR A 220 32.59 21.21 -20.33
N TYR A 221 32.43 21.35 -19.02
CA TYR A 221 33.49 21.41 -18.03
C TYR A 221 33.53 20.19 -17.07
N GLY A 222 32.68 19.18 -17.25
CA GLY A 222 32.73 17.93 -16.46
C GLY A 222 32.44 18.06 -14.96
N GLU A 223 31.79 19.14 -14.53
CA GLU A 223 31.43 19.34 -13.13
C GLU A 223 30.04 18.78 -12.84
N ASN A 224 29.92 18.09 -11.69
CA ASN A 224 28.65 17.61 -11.18
C ASN A 224 27.87 18.77 -10.55
N VAL A 225 26.70 19.09 -11.09
CA VAL A 225 25.82 20.12 -10.52
C VAL A 225 24.67 19.43 -9.81
N SER A 226 24.47 19.76 -8.53
CA SER A 226 23.32 19.36 -7.74
C SER A 226 22.16 20.31 -8.02
N TYR A 227 20.99 19.80 -8.37
CA TYR A 227 19.77 20.60 -8.51
C TYR A 227 18.63 20.00 -7.68
N VAL A 228 17.75 20.87 -7.20
CA VAL A 228 16.59 20.58 -6.38
C VAL A 228 15.35 20.42 -7.25
#